data_4ef00f68495783c0fe8d2d85559e2194
#
_entry.id   4ef00f68495783c0fe8d2d85559e2194
#
_cell.length_a   1.000
_cell.length_b   1.000
_cell.length_c   1.000
_cell.angle_alpha   90.00
_cell.angle_beta   90.00
_cell.angle_gamma   90.00
#
_symmetry.space_group_name_H-M   'P 1'
#
loop_
_entity.id
_entity.type
_entity.pdbx_description
1 polymer ?
#
loop_
_entity_poly.entity_id
_entity_poly.type
_entity_poly.pdbx_seq_one_letter_code
_entity_poly.pdbx_strand_id
1 'polypeptide(L)'
;MRVKPISGFYIDLKKSEKYSKVEECNMSTNCVGTYEQYKERLLKMKPNVYLHGQKIDRSNGKQGAERDLADWIQGGTYVMKQCYDTANDPAYADVCLAESKIPGMEGKIVNRCTHIHGSKEDLLKKQLMTRLICHRVGGCMQRCMGTDAMNALYSVTYDCDQACGTEYHKRLNKYLEYCQNNDLICNCAQTDVKGSRNPKYKRAHMQPDPDQFFHVVETDVDGIGIDGKPTKGIIVRGAKICNSCAPYVDEIIALPTKFMDAEDRDYAVAFALPADWDGIKLMALPGQHHKRTRLTAPFAQIGDVESLTIFDNVFVPNSRVFMNGREQEGVCRYAGYLALMFAHYHRHSYTGCKTAVSEVIASQAALVAEVNDIAKQSHVRDKLCDIIQTAELVFAAGQCSAYRSQKFPSGQQV
;
A
#
# COMPACT_ATOMS: atom_id res chain seq x y z
N MET A 1 12.01 17.85 34.63
CA MET A 1 10.56 18.14 34.72
C MET A 1 9.78 17.00 34.09
N ARG A 2 8.92 16.32 34.86
CA ARG A 2 8.04 15.25 34.30
C ARG A 2 6.84 15.92 33.66
N VAL A 3 6.79 15.89 32.35
CA VAL A 3 5.59 16.28 31.60
C VAL A 3 4.49 15.26 31.94
N LYS A 4 3.41 15.69 32.60
CA LYS A 4 2.22 14.85 32.75
C LYS A 4 1.57 14.74 31.37
N PRO A 5 1.26 13.53 30.88
CA PRO A 5 0.51 13.39 29.63
C PRO A 5 -0.85 14.06 29.78
N ILE A 6 -1.28 14.74 28.72
CA ILE A 6 -2.65 15.27 28.60
C ILE A 6 -3.57 14.06 28.68
N SER A 7 -4.21 13.89 29.85
CA SER A 7 -5.15 12.81 30.13
C SER A 7 -6.44 13.06 29.39
N GLY A 8 -6.76 12.21 28.43
CA GLY A 8 -8.09 12.28 27.82
C GLY A 8 -8.49 11.17 26.87
N PHE A 9 -7.59 10.35 26.34
CA PHE A 9 -8.01 9.19 25.54
C PHE A 9 -6.98 8.06 25.63
N TYR A 10 -6.88 7.46 26.81
CA TYR A 10 -6.40 6.09 26.92
C TYR A 10 -7.57 5.17 26.55
N ILE A 11 -7.56 4.59 25.37
CA ILE A 11 -8.34 3.38 25.13
C ILE A 11 -7.76 2.34 26.07
N ASP A 12 -8.54 1.93 27.05
CA ASP A 12 -8.15 0.87 27.99
C ASP A 12 -8.06 -0.47 27.23
N LEU A 13 -6.87 -0.72 26.65
CA LEU A 13 -6.53 -1.94 25.92
C LEU A 13 -6.40 -3.17 26.84
N LYS A 14 -6.70 -3.04 28.13
CA LYS A 14 -6.56 -4.12 29.12
C LYS A 14 -7.73 -5.09 29.21
N LYS A 15 -8.74 -5.02 28.35
CA LYS A 15 -9.87 -5.97 28.36
C LYS A 15 -10.04 -6.65 27.00
N SER A 16 -9.16 -7.60 26.66
CA SER A 16 -9.58 -8.72 25.83
C SER A 16 -8.94 -10.02 26.33
N GLU A 17 -9.59 -10.68 27.24
CA GLU A 17 -9.28 -12.07 27.66
C GLU A 17 -9.36 -13.09 26.50
N LYS A 18 -9.70 -12.63 25.30
CA LYS A 18 -9.86 -13.46 24.12
C LYS A 18 -8.54 -13.82 23.43
N TYR A 19 -7.46 -13.11 23.72
CA TYR A 19 -6.15 -13.30 23.05
C TYR A 19 -5.05 -13.84 23.97
N SER A 20 -5.32 -14.10 25.26
CA SER A 20 -4.41 -14.87 26.13
C SER A 20 -4.20 -16.31 25.66
N LYS A 21 -4.95 -16.77 24.65
CA LYS A 21 -4.77 -18.08 23.99
C LYS A 21 -3.82 -18.05 22.76
N VAL A 22 -3.17 -16.96 22.46
CA VAL A 22 -2.23 -16.87 21.32
C VAL A 22 -0.90 -17.58 21.61
N GLU A 23 -0.58 -17.87 22.88
CA GLU A 23 0.66 -18.56 23.25
C GLU A 23 0.71 -20.06 22.84
N GLU A 24 -0.42 -20.67 22.42
CA GLU A 24 -0.46 -22.04 21.91
C GLU A 24 -0.94 -22.15 20.44
N CYS A 25 -0.88 -21.06 19.66
CA CYS A 25 -1.22 -21.15 18.25
C CYS A 25 -0.12 -21.91 17.51
N ASN A 26 -0.43 -23.12 17.05
CA ASN A 26 0.43 -23.95 16.19
C ASN A 26 1.12 -23.09 15.15
N MET A 27 2.47 -23.16 15.03
CA MET A 27 3.26 -22.41 14.04
C MET A 27 2.75 -22.57 12.58
N SER A 28 1.92 -23.57 12.30
CA SER A 28 1.31 -23.83 10.99
C SER A 28 0.17 -22.87 10.61
N THR A 29 -0.39 -22.10 11.55
CA THR A 29 -1.54 -21.20 11.30
C THR A 29 -1.18 -19.74 11.31
N ASN A 30 0.04 -19.35 11.70
CA ASN A 30 0.49 -17.96 11.73
C ASN A 30 1.29 -17.62 10.46
N CYS A 31 0.77 -16.69 9.66
CA CYS A 31 1.38 -16.20 8.42
C CYS A 31 1.97 -14.79 8.57
N VAL A 32 2.17 -14.29 9.80
CA VAL A 32 2.75 -12.96 10.05
C VAL A 32 4.26 -13.03 9.87
N GLY A 33 4.77 -12.23 8.94
CA GLY A 33 6.20 -12.16 8.64
C GLY A 33 6.98 -11.28 9.61
N THR A 34 8.30 -11.28 9.45
CA THR A 34 9.21 -10.43 10.21
C THR A 34 9.95 -9.43 9.30
N TYR A 35 10.49 -8.37 9.90
CA TYR A 35 11.32 -7.43 9.16
C TYR A 35 12.55 -8.09 8.54
N GLU A 36 13.17 -9.05 9.21
CA GLU A 36 14.35 -9.76 8.69
C GLU A 36 14.01 -10.59 7.44
N GLN A 37 12.86 -11.25 7.42
CA GLN A 37 12.39 -11.97 6.23
C GLN A 37 12.15 -11.01 5.05
N TYR A 38 11.56 -9.85 5.31
CA TYR A 38 11.37 -8.82 4.30
C TYR A 38 12.72 -8.27 3.79
N LYS A 39 13.62 -7.92 4.69
CA LYS A 39 14.97 -7.44 4.35
C LYS A 39 15.73 -8.44 3.46
N GLU A 40 15.67 -9.73 3.79
CA GLU A 40 16.28 -10.79 2.99
C GLU A 40 15.67 -10.89 1.58
N ARG A 41 14.37 -10.65 1.43
CA ARG A 41 13.73 -10.60 0.11
C ARG A 41 14.27 -9.43 -0.72
N LEU A 42 14.34 -8.23 -0.14
CA LEU A 42 14.89 -7.04 -0.81
C LEU A 42 16.35 -7.22 -1.25
N LEU A 43 17.18 -7.83 -0.39
CA LEU A 43 18.59 -8.09 -0.67
C LEU A 43 18.80 -9.11 -1.82
N LYS A 44 17.77 -9.89 -2.17
CA LYS A 44 17.81 -10.85 -3.29
C LYS A 44 17.30 -10.27 -4.60
N MET A 45 16.67 -9.10 -4.57
CA MET A 45 16.11 -8.48 -5.76
C MET A 45 17.19 -8.07 -6.75
N LYS A 46 16.87 -8.23 -8.04
CA LYS A 46 17.70 -7.73 -9.14
C LYS A 46 17.75 -6.19 -9.11
N PRO A 47 18.91 -5.58 -9.37
CA PRO A 47 19.00 -4.13 -9.49
C PRO A 47 18.17 -3.62 -10.69
N ASN A 48 17.16 -2.79 -10.43
CA ASN A 48 16.31 -2.16 -11.44
C ASN A 48 15.88 -0.74 -11.04
N VAL A 49 16.50 -0.18 -10.01
CA VAL A 49 16.27 1.20 -9.54
C VAL A 49 17.31 2.13 -10.14
N TYR A 50 16.86 3.31 -10.58
CA TYR A 50 17.71 4.35 -11.14
C TYR A 50 17.58 5.63 -10.30
N LEU A 51 18.70 6.18 -9.85
CA LEU A 51 18.81 7.43 -9.11
C LEU A 51 19.85 8.32 -9.79
N HIS A 52 19.49 9.56 -10.09
CA HIS A 52 20.36 10.50 -10.83
C HIS A 52 20.92 9.90 -12.15
N GLY A 53 20.14 9.10 -12.86
CA GLY A 53 20.53 8.45 -14.11
C GLY A 53 21.39 7.20 -13.95
N GLN A 54 21.80 6.85 -12.74
CA GLN A 54 22.61 5.67 -12.47
C GLN A 54 21.75 4.53 -11.94
N LYS A 55 21.98 3.32 -12.44
CA LYS A 55 21.40 2.10 -11.90
C LYS A 55 22.05 1.77 -10.57
N ILE A 56 21.23 1.63 -9.52
CA ILE A 56 21.69 1.41 -8.15
C ILE A 56 21.13 0.11 -7.58
N ASP A 57 21.82 -0.45 -6.59
CA ASP A 57 21.44 -1.64 -5.87
C ASP A 57 20.69 -1.29 -4.56
N ARG A 58 19.83 -2.21 -4.10
CA ARG A 58 19.19 -2.14 -2.78
C ARG A 58 20.14 -2.56 -1.65
N SER A 59 21.19 -3.29 -1.97
CA SER A 59 22.22 -3.70 -1.00
C SER A 59 23.34 -2.64 -0.87
N ASN A 60 24.02 -2.66 0.27
CA ASN A 60 25.20 -1.82 0.52
C ASN A 60 26.49 -2.29 -0.20
N GLY A 61 26.40 -3.34 -1.02
CA GLY A 61 27.53 -3.93 -1.74
C GLY A 61 28.50 -4.78 -0.91
N LYS A 62 28.27 -4.87 0.42
CA LYS A 62 29.11 -5.69 1.31
C LYS A 62 28.64 -7.14 1.36
N GLN A 63 29.47 -8.03 1.91
CA GLN A 63 29.21 -9.46 2.02
C GLN A 63 29.23 -9.95 3.49
N GLY A 64 28.70 -11.14 3.72
CA GLY A 64 28.70 -11.77 5.04
C GLY A 64 27.91 -10.96 6.09
N ALA A 65 28.45 -10.85 7.29
CA ALA A 65 27.81 -10.17 8.41
C ALA A 65 27.63 -8.63 8.20
N GLU A 66 28.39 -8.04 7.27
CA GLU A 66 28.26 -6.62 6.94
C GLU A 66 27.27 -6.31 5.82
N ARG A 67 26.66 -7.34 5.23
CA ARG A 67 25.65 -7.19 4.18
C ARG A 67 24.38 -6.59 4.75
N ASP A 68 23.98 -5.44 4.22
CA ASP A 68 22.80 -4.71 4.65
C ASP A 68 22.18 -3.94 3.49
N LEU A 69 21.03 -3.34 3.74
CA LEU A 69 20.39 -2.44 2.80
C LEU A 69 21.22 -1.17 2.60
N ALA A 70 21.18 -0.65 1.38
CA ALA A 70 21.84 0.59 1.02
C ALA A 70 21.25 1.79 1.75
N ASP A 71 22.05 2.79 2.07
CA ASP A 71 21.63 3.97 2.84
C ASP A 71 20.44 4.71 2.21
N TRP A 72 20.33 4.70 0.88
CA TRP A 72 19.29 5.43 0.16
C TRP A 72 17.86 4.88 0.39
N ILE A 73 17.70 3.62 0.85
CA ILE A 73 16.38 3.02 1.16
C ILE A 73 16.14 2.81 2.65
N GLN A 74 17.13 3.03 3.51
CA GLN A 74 17.01 2.75 4.94
C GLN A 74 15.85 3.51 5.61
N GLY A 75 15.59 4.75 5.20
CA GLY A 75 14.47 5.53 5.73
C GLY A 75 13.11 4.91 5.44
N GLY A 76 12.89 4.45 4.21
CA GLY A 76 11.63 3.78 3.82
C GLY A 76 11.49 2.39 4.44
N THR A 77 12.57 1.62 4.44
CA THR A 77 12.55 0.27 5.06
C THR A 77 12.43 0.31 6.58
N TYR A 78 12.85 1.40 7.24
CA TYR A 78 12.55 1.62 8.65
C TYR A 78 11.04 1.76 8.91
N VAL A 79 10.30 2.43 8.02
CA VAL A 79 8.84 2.49 8.11
C VAL A 79 8.23 1.09 8.01
N MET A 80 8.73 0.27 7.08
CA MET A 80 8.28 -1.12 6.94
C MET A 80 8.64 -1.97 8.16
N LYS A 81 9.81 -1.72 8.78
CA LYS A 81 10.18 -2.33 10.05
C LYS A 81 9.14 -2.05 11.13
N GLN A 82 8.69 -0.80 11.26
CA GLN A 82 7.65 -0.46 12.23
C GLN A 82 6.32 -1.17 11.96
N CYS A 83 5.98 -1.42 10.69
CA CYS A 83 4.79 -2.20 10.36
C CYS A 83 4.90 -3.66 10.84
N TYR A 84 6.05 -4.31 10.62
CA TYR A 84 6.29 -5.69 11.09
C TYR A 84 6.41 -5.78 12.61
N ASP A 85 7.20 -4.90 13.23
CA ASP A 85 7.39 -4.89 14.69
C ASP A 85 6.07 -4.67 15.43
N THR A 86 5.20 -3.77 14.91
CA THR A 86 3.89 -3.52 15.50
C THR A 86 2.94 -4.71 15.35
N ALA A 87 2.98 -5.40 14.21
CA ALA A 87 2.16 -6.58 13.98
C ALA A 87 2.60 -7.79 14.84
N ASN A 88 3.89 -7.87 15.17
CA ASN A 88 4.47 -8.92 16.02
C ASN A 88 4.45 -8.57 17.53
N ASP A 89 3.99 -7.36 17.91
CA ASP A 89 3.83 -6.97 19.30
C ASP A 89 2.47 -7.46 19.83
N PRO A 90 2.44 -8.36 20.83
CA PRO A 90 1.19 -8.90 21.38
C PRO A 90 0.20 -7.83 21.87
N ALA A 91 0.71 -6.66 22.30
CA ALA A 91 -0.12 -5.55 22.76
C ALA A 91 -1.02 -4.97 21.65
N TYR A 92 -0.67 -5.20 20.38
CA TYR A 92 -1.40 -4.68 19.21
C TYR A 92 -1.97 -5.77 18.31
N ALA A 93 -1.88 -7.03 18.71
CA ALA A 93 -2.36 -8.17 17.92
C ALA A 93 -3.84 -8.01 17.50
N ASP A 94 -4.71 -7.56 18.39
CA ASP A 94 -6.13 -7.32 18.09
C ASP A 94 -6.36 -6.31 16.96
N VAL A 95 -5.49 -5.32 16.85
CA VAL A 95 -5.58 -4.26 15.83
C VAL A 95 -4.85 -4.64 14.55
N CYS A 96 -3.66 -5.24 14.66
CA CYS A 96 -2.76 -5.46 13.54
C CYS A 96 -2.92 -6.83 12.86
N LEU A 97 -3.58 -7.79 13.51
CA LEU A 97 -3.80 -9.12 12.98
C LEU A 97 -5.27 -9.38 12.65
N ALA A 98 -5.51 -10.35 11.80
CA ALA A 98 -6.85 -10.81 11.45
C ALA A 98 -6.81 -12.27 11.01
N GLU A 99 -7.93 -12.99 11.18
CA GLU A 99 -8.13 -14.27 10.53
C GLU A 99 -8.44 -14.05 9.04
N SER A 100 -7.77 -14.79 8.16
CA SER A 100 -7.95 -14.66 6.71
C SER A 100 -9.39 -14.93 6.27
N LYS A 101 -9.84 -14.21 5.24
CA LYS A 101 -11.17 -14.33 4.63
C LYS A 101 -11.15 -14.89 3.22
N ILE A 102 -9.96 -15.22 2.69
CA ILE A 102 -9.85 -15.75 1.33
C ILE A 102 -9.91 -17.29 1.33
N PRO A 103 -10.45 -17.89 0.25
CA PRO A 103 -10.49 -19.34 0.12
C PRO A 103 -9.10 -19.98 0.20
N GLY A 104 -8.97 -21.08 0.93
CA GLY A 104 -7.72 -21.81 1.12
C GLY A 104 -6.83 -21.28 2.26
N MET A 105 -7.29 -20.24 2.94
CA MET A 105 -6.57 -19.63 4.07
C MET A 105 -7.39 -19.63 5.37
N GLU A 106 -8.42 -20.47 5.45
CA GLU A 106 -9.32 -20.56 6.60
C GLU A 106 -8.54 -20.88 7.89
N GLY A 107 -8.83 -20.15 8.95
CA GLY A 107 -8.17 -20.31 10.26
C GLY A 107 -6.73 -19.79 10.34
N LYS A 108 -6.18 -19.24 9.25
CA LYS A 108 -4.84 -18.64 9.27
C LYS A 108 -4.88 -17.20 9.76
N ILE A 109 -3.96 -16.86 10.64
CA ILE A 109 -3.77 -15.49 11.14
C ILE A 109 -2.80 -14.77 10.21
N VAL A 110 -3.21 -13.61 9.71
CA VAL A 110 -2.47 -12.80 8.76
C VAL A 110 -2.29 -11.37 9.28
N ASN A 111 -1.30 -10.67 8.75
CA ASN A 111 -1.15 -9.24 8.97
C ASN A 111 -2.35 -8.50 8.35
N ARG A 112 -2.96 -7.57 9.09
CA ARG A 112 -4.10 -6.78 8.58
C ARG A 112 -3.78 -5.99 7.32
N CYS A 113 -2.51 -5.71 7.05
CA CYS A 113 -2.09 -5.08 5.81
C CYS A 113 -2.32 -5.95 4.56
N THR A 114 -2.44 -7.28 4.70
CA THR A 114 -2.77 -8.20 3.60
C THR A 114 -4.19 -8.76 3.69
N HIS A 115 -4.94 -8.37 4.74
CA HIS A 115 -6.29 -8.87 5.00
C HIS A 115 -7.35 -8.25 4.09
N ILE A 116 -8.35 -9.04 3.71
CA ILE A 116 -9.54 -8.59 3.01
C ILE A 116 -10.64 -8.23 4.02
N HIS A 117 -11.02 -6.97 4.05
CA HIS A 117 -11.94 -6.43 5.06
C HIS A 117 -13.38 -6.88 4.82
N GLY A 118 -13.86 -7.82 5.62
CA GLY A 118 -15.19 -8.41 5.50
C GLY A 118 -16.23 -7.91 6.52
N SER A 119 -15.87 -6.96 7.38
CA SER A 119 -16.74 -6.46 8.42
C SER A 119 -16.49 -4.99 8.76
N LYS A 120 -17.48 -4.35 9.42
CA LYS A 120 -17.32 -2.99 9.96
C LYS A 120 -16.16 -2.93 10.97
N GLU A 121 -15.99 -3.98 11.76
CA GLU A 121 -14.91 -4.09 12.73
C GLU A 121 -13.55 -4.12 12.03
N ASP A 122 -13.41 -4.81 10.89
CA ASP A 122 -12.18 -4.80 10.09
C ASP A 122 -11.81 -3.38 9.63
N LEU A 123 -12.80 -2.59 9.19
CA LEU A 123 -12.56 -1.20 8.79
C LEU A 123 -12.14 -0.33 9.98
N LEU A 124 -12.80 -0.47 11.14
CA LEU A 124 -12.44 0.24 12.36
C LEU A 124 -11.01 -0.11 12.82
N LYS A 125 -10.66 -1.39 12.83
CA LYS A 125 -9.32 -1.86 13.20
C LYS A 125 -8.27 -1.44 12.18
N LYS A 126 -8.59 -1.42 10.89
CA LYS A 126 -7.73 -0.86 9.84
C LYS A 126 -7.39 0.61 10.11
N GLN A 127 -8.39 1.43 10.44
CA GLN A 127 -8.18 2.84 10.78
C GLN A 127 -7.27 3.00 12.01
N LEU A 128 -7.54 2.22 13.07
CA LEU A 128 -6.73 2.22 14.29
C LEU A 128 -5.28 1.77 14.02
N MET A 129 -5.08 0.69 13.26
CA MET A 129 -3.76 0.21 12.86
C MET A 129 -2.98 1.30 12.11
N THR A 130 -3.64 1.94 11.15
CA THR A 130 -3.02 3.02 10.36
C THR A 130 -2.61 4.19 11.26
N ARG A 131 -3.48 4.64 12.18
CA ARG A 131 -3.17 5.69 13.16
C ARG A 131 -1.98 5.30 14.04
N LEU A 132 -1.99 4.08 14.58
CA LEU A 132 -0.93 3.57 15.46
C LEU A 132 0.44 3.56 14.78
N ILE A 133 0.53 2.98 13.58
CA ILE A 133 1.80 2.90 12.85
C ILE A 133 2.27 4.30 12.43
N CYS A 134 1.35 5.16 11.96
CA CYS A 134 1.69 6.54 11.59
C CYS A 134 2.21 7.37 12.76
N HIS A 135 1.73 7.16 14.00
CA HIS A 135 2.31 7.74 15.20
C HIS A 135 3.76 7.27 15.44
N ARG A 136 4.00 5.96 15.28
CA ARG A 136 5.33 5.38 15.51
C ARG A 136 6.38 5.90 14.54
N VAL A 137 5.96 6.18 13.30
CA VAL A 137 6.86 6.70 12.26
C VAL A 137 6.79 8.23 12.12
N GLY A 138 5.88 8.91 12.79
CA GLY A 138 5.68 10.36 12.66
C GLY A 138 5.29 10.82 11.25
N GLY A 139 4.75 9.91 10.42
CA GLY A 139 4.46 10.14 9.01
C GLY A 139 3.56 9.07 8.42
N CYS A 140 3.61 8.90 7.11
CA CYS A 140 2.83 7.89 6.40
C CYS A 140 3.42 6.49 6.61
N MET A 141 2.55 5.50 6.90
CA MET A 141 2.96 4.09 7.00
C MET A 141 3.26 3.44 5.65
N GLN A 142 2.87 4.06 4.54
CA GLN A 142 3.08 3.66 3.14
C GLN A 142 2.47 2.31 2.76
N ARG A 143 2.52 1.30 3.60
CA ARG A 143 2.03 -0.07 3.35
C ARG A 143 0.52 -0.13 3.07
N CYS A 144 -0.27 0.89 3.46
CA CYS A 144 -1.70 0.96 3.17
C CYS A 144 -2.04 0.97 1.68
N MET A 145 -1.12 1.42 0.81
CA MET A 145 -1.34 1.44 -0.64
C MET A 145 -1.65 0.04 -1.20
N GLY A 146 -0.83 -0.95 -0.87
CA GLY A 146 -1.06 -2.35 -1.27
C GLY A 146 -2.33 -2.94 -0.64
N THR A 147 -2.56 -2.67 0.66
CA THR A 147 -3.78 -3.11 1.36
C THR A 147 -5.03 -2.64 0.63
N ASP A 148 -5.08 -1.35 0.30
CA ASP A 148 -6.25 -0.74 -0.31
C ASP A 148 -6.44 -1.20 -1.77
N ALA A 149 -5.33 -1.43 -2.50
CA ALA A 149 -5.36 -1.99 -3.85
C ALA A 149 -5.89 -3.44 -3.89
N MET A 150 -5.42 -4.30 -2.97
CA MET A 150 -5.91 -5.68 -2.85
C MET A 150 -7.41 -5.72 -2.53
N ASN A 151 -7.86 -4.86 -1.62
CA ASN A 151 -9.28 -4.77 -1.26
C ASN A 151 -10.13 -4.25 -2.42
N ALA A 152 -9.66 -3.25 -3.17
CA ALA A 152 -10.36 -2.75 -4.36
C ALA A 152 -10.47 -3.82 -5.45
N LEU A 153 -9.36 -4.51 -5.75
CA LEU A 153 -9.34 -5.61 -6.71
C LEU A 153 -10.30 -6.72 -6.31
N TYR A 154 -10.39 -7.07 -5.04
CA TYR A 154 -11.23 -8.17 -4.57
C TYR A 154 -12.71 -7.95 -4.91
N SER A 155 -13.27 -6.77 -4.64
CA SER A 155 -14.64 -6.43 -5.02
C SER A 155 -14.81 -6.41 -6.54
N VAL A 156 -13.91 -5.69 -7.22
CA VAL A 156 -14.12 -5.39 -8.66
C VAL A 156 -13.91 -6.62 -9.53
N THR A 157 -12.96 -7.48 -9.21
CA THR A 157 -12.77 -8.74 -9.96
C THR A 157 -13.94 -9.69 -9.76
N TYR A 158 -14.52 -9.73 -8.54
CA TYR A 158 -15.74 -10.52 -8.29
C TYR A 158 -16.89 -10.05 -9.17
N ASP A 159 -17.19 -8.75 -9.14
CA ASP A 159 -18.30 -8.19 -9.94
C ASP A 159 -18.05 -8.35 -11.45
N CYS A 160 -16.79 -8.21 -11.89
CA CYS A 160 -16.40 -8.40 -13.28
C CYS A 160 -16.61 -9.86 -13.73
N ASP A 161 -16.19 -10.83 -12.92
CA ASP A 161 -16.36 -12.26 -13.23
C ASP A 161 -17.84 -12.63 -13.33
N GLN A 162 -18.69 -12.13 -12.40
CA GLN A 162 -20.14 -12.37 -12.45
C GLN A 162 -20.79 -11.79 -13.70
N ALA A 163 -20.35 -10.63 -14.16
CA ALA A 163 -20.98 -9.94 -15.29
C ALA A 163 -20.39 -10.30 -16.64
N CYS A 164 -19.11 -10.65 -16.70
CA CYS A 164 -18.37 -10.88 -17.94
C CYS A 164 -17.94 -12.34 -18.13
N GLY A 165 -18.10 -13.22 -17.13
CA GLY A 165 -17.68 -14.63 -17.22
C GLY A 165 -16.16 -14.81 -17.27
N THR A 166 -15.40 -13.86 -16.71
CA THR A 166 -13.93 -13.93 -16.60
C THR A 166 -13.50 -14.76 -15.38
N GLU A 167 -12.20 -14.97 -15.20
CA GLU A 167 -11.63 -15.69 -14.04
C GLU A 167 -10.67 -14.81 -13.21
N TYR A 168 -10.83 -13.48 -13.22
CA TYR A 168 -9.93 -12.56 -12.55
C TYR A 168 -9.96 -12.71 -11.03
N HIS A 169 -11.13 -12.93 -10.46
CA HIS A 169 -11.29 -13.13 -9.01
C HIS A 169 -10.60 -14.42 -8.54
N LYS A 170 -10.69 -15.49 -9.32
CA LYS A 170 -10.00 -16.75 -9.06
C LYS A 170 -8.47 -16.57 -9.10
N ARG A 171 -7.96 -15.82 -10.10
CA ARG A 171 -6.54 -15.47 -10.21
C ARG A 171 -6.09 -14.62 -9.04
N LEU A 172 -6.91 -13.62 -8.66
CA LEU A 172 -6.64 -12.74 -7.52
C LEU A 172 -6.60 -13.52 -6.19
N ASN A 173 -7.51 -14.46 -5.95
CA ASN A 173 -7.49 -15.27 -4.72
C ASN A 173 -6.17 -16.03 -4.55
N LYS A 174 -5.61 -16.61 -5.62
CA LYS A 174 -4.29 -17.25 -5.60
C LYS A 174 -3.15 -16.26 -5.32
N TYR A 175 -3.26 -15.06 -5.88
CA TYR A 175 -2.30 -14.00 -5.58
C TYR A 175 -2.37 -13.54 -4.12
N LEU A 176 -3.56 -13.37 -3.57
CA LEU A 176 -3.78 -13.01 -2.17
C LEU A 176 -3.28 -14.11 -1.22
N GLU A 177 -3.52 -15.38 -1.55
CA GLU A 177 -2.95 -16.52 -0.81
C GLU A 177 -1.41 -16.42 -0.75
N TYR A 178 -0.77 -16.13 -1.88
CA TYR A 178 0.67 -15.91 -1.95
C TYR A 178 1.11 -14.72 -1.09
N CYS A 179 0.43 -13.57 -1.19
CA CYS A 179 0.74 -12.38 -0.39
C CYS A 179 0.57 -12.63 1.11
N GLN A 180 -0.51 -13.32 1.51
CA GLN A 180 -0.82 -13.57 2.92
C GLN A 180 0.12 -14.62 3.54
N ASN A 181 0.45 -15.69 2.82
CA ASN A 181 1.39 -16.71 3.32
C ASN A 181 2.81 -16.16 3.54
N ASN A 182 3.20 -15.11 2.82
CA ASN A 182 4.54 -14.52 2.89
C ASN A 182 4.57 -13.14 3.55
N ASP A 183 3.43 -12.63 3.99
CA ASP A 183 3.26 -11.26 4.53
C ASP A 183 3.97 -10.19 3.68
N LEU A 184 3.68 -10.20 2.36
CA LEU A 184 4.37 -9.36 1.40
C LEU A 184 3.98 -7.88 1.55
N ILE A 185 4.91 -7.01 1.23
CA ILE A 185 4.65 -5.58 1.06
C ILE A 185 4.36 -5.32 -0.40
N CYS A 186 3.18 -4.76 -0.67
CA CYS A 186 2.76 -4.36 -1.99
C CYS A 186 2.61 -2.84 -2.05
N ASN A 187 2.92 -2.24 -3.21
CA ASN A 187 2.49 -0.88 -3.49
C ASN A 187 1.32 -0.86 -4.47
N CYS A 188 0.85 0.34 -4.80
CA CYS A 188 -0.15 0.56 -5.83
C CYS A 188 0.37 1.56 -6.87
N ALA A 189 0.69 1.07 -8.05
CA ALA A 189 1.05 1.89 -9.21
C ALA A 189 -0.24 2.27 -9.97
N GLN A 190 -0.95 3.31 -9.49
CA GLN A 190 -2.22 3.72 -10.06
C GLN A 190 -2.11 4.98 -10.92
N THR A 191 -1.52 6.06 -10.40
CA THR A 191 -1.55 7.38 -11.06
C THR A 191 -0.84 7.37 -12.40
N ASP A 192 -1.54 7.79 -13.46
CA ASP A 192 -0.95 7.94 -14.79
C ASP A 192 0.01 9.12 -14.87
N VAL A 193 1.02 9.01 -15.71
CA VAL A 193 1.83 10.13 -16.14
C VAL A 193 0.93 11.20 -16.75
N LYS A 194 1.18 12.48 -16.44
CA LYS A 194 0.37 13.58 -16.95
C LYS A 194 0.73 13.87 -18.40
N GLY A 195 -0.20 13.58 -19.29
CA GLY A 195 -0.10 13.89 -20.69
C GLY A 195 -0.64 15.26 -21.06
N SER A 196 -1.04 15.39 -22.31
CA SER A 196 -1.70 16.59 -22.78
C SER A 196 -3.02 16.80 -22.02
N ARG A 197 -3.19 17.99 -21.45
CA ARG A 197 -4.43 18.41 -20.77
C ARG A 197 -5.41 19.11 -21.72
N ASN A 198 -5.08 19.18 -23.01
CA ASN A 198 -5.97 19.70 -24.01
C ASN A 198 -7.24 18.83 -24.07
N PRO A 199 -8.46 19.40 -23.98
CA PRO A 199 -9.72 18.63 -24.04
C PRO A 199 -9.87 17.73 -25.29
N LYS A 200 -9.15 18.02 -26.37
CA LYS A 200 -9.05 17.17 -27.56
C LYS A 200 -8.50 15.79 -27.26
N TYR A 201 -7.61 15.65 -26.25
CA TYR A 201 -6.92 14.43 -25.88
C TYR A 201 -7.40 13.85 -24.55
N LYS A 202 -8.70 13.96 -24.27
CA LYS A 202 -9.29 13.55 -22.97
C LYS A 202 -9.23 12.06 -22.70
N ARG A 203 -9.21 11.21 -23.73
CA ARG A 203 -9.18 9.75 -23.63
C ARG A 203 -7.75 9.21 -23.73
N ALA A 204 -7.53 7.99 -23.21
CA ALA A 204 -6.21 7.36 -23.21
C ALA A 204 -5.69 7.15 -24.63
N HIS A 205 -6.49 6.55 -25.51
CA HIS A 205 -6.12 6.31 -26.90
C HIS A 205 -5.92 7.57 -27.77
N MET A 206 -6.40 8.73 -27.28
CA MET A 206 -6.26 10.00 -27.99
C MET A 206 -4.98 10.76 -27.66
N GLN A 207 -4.17 10.31 -26.69
CA GLN A 207 -2.95 11.01 -26.29
C GLN A 207 -1.91 10.99 -27.42
N PRO A 208 -1.14 12.07 -27.61
CA PRO A 208 -0.11 12.14 -28.66
C PRO A 208 0.97 11.08 -28.52
N ASP A 209 1.30 10.68 -27.30
CA ASP A 209 2.23 9.61 -26.98
C ASP A 209 1.44 8.40 -26.47
N PRO A 210 1.32 7.31 -27.26
CA PRO A 210 0.59 6.13 -26.88
C PRO A 210 1.20 5.37 -25.70
N ASP A 211 2.52 5.49 -25.50
CA ASP A 211 3.28 4.80 -24.47
C ASP A 211 3.25 5.56 -23.12
N GLN A 212 2.66 6.76 -23.09
CA GLN A 212 2.55 7.57 -21.88
C GLN A 212 1.74 6.88 -20.78
N PHE A 213 0.60 6.29 -21.14
CA PHE A 213 -0.19 5.48 -20.23
C PHE A 213 0.17 4.01 -20.40
N PHE A 214 0.22 3.27 -19.30
CA PHE A 214 0.47 1.84 -19.45
C PHE A 214 -0.72 1.15 -20.13
N HIS A 215 -0.43 0.23 -21.02
CA HIS A 215 -1.41 -0.45 -21.85
C HIS A 215 -0.91 -1.83 -22.28
N VAL A 216 -1.85 -2.66 -22.77
CA VAL A 216 -1.55 -3.96 -23.35
C VAL A 216 -1.08 -3.76 -24.80
N VAL A 217 0.13 -4.23 -25.08
CA VAL A 217 0.70 -4.21 -26.46
C VAL A 217 0.31 -5.48 -27.21
N GLU A 218 0.45 -6.64 -26.55
CA GLU A 218 0.23 -7.95 -27.15
C GLU A 218 -0.44 -8.90 -26.15
N THR A 219 -1.24 -9.83 -26.66
CA THR A 219 -1.93 -10.88 -25.89
C THR A 219 -1.55 -12.26 -26.38
N ASP A 220 -1.79 -13.27 -25.53
CA ASP A 220 -1.52 -14.68 -25.85
C ASP A 220 -0.05 -15.01 -26.15
N VAL A 221 0.86 -14.25 -25.52
CA VAL A 221 2.30 -14.41 -25.68
C VAL A 221 2.82 -15.56 -24.81
N ASP A 222 3.74 -16.35 -25.37
CA ASP A 222 4.45 -17.36 -24.59
C ASP A 222 5.56 -16.73 -23.75
N GLY A 223 5.68 -17.16 -22.50
CA GLY A 223 6.69 -16.63 -21.56
C GLY A 223 6.89 -17.54 -20.37
N ILE A 224 7.66 -17.05 -19.39
CA ILE A 224 7.94 -17.79 -18.15
C ILE A 224 7.16 -17.15 -17.01
N GLY A 225 6.41 -17.96 -16.28
CA GLY A 225 5.62 -17.53 -15.12
C GLY A 225 6.46 -17.26 -13.88
N ILE A 226 5.81 -16.77 -12.82
CA ILE A 226 6.47 -16.49 -11.52
C ILE A 226 7.09 -17.76 -10.90
N ASP A 227 6.53 -18.92 -11.22
CA ASP A 227 7.01 -20.23 -10.78
C ASP A 227 8.14 -20.82 -11.65
N GLY A 228 8.64 -20.04 -12.61
CA GLY A 228 9.67 -20.45 -13.55
C GLY A 228 9.21 -21.40 -14.66
N LYS A 229 7.90 -21.62 -14.81
CA LYS A 229 7.34 -22.54 -15.84
C LYS A 229 6.82 -21.77 -17.05
N PRO A 230 6.84 -22.41 -18.24
CA PRO A 230 6.20 -21.86 -19.45
C PRO A 230 4.71 -21.58 -19.21
N THR A 231 4.26 -20.42 -19.64
CA THR A 231 2.86 -19.99 -19.52
C THR A 231 2.51 -18.95 -20.57
N LYS A 232 1.22 -18.77 -20.80
CA LYS A 232 0.69 -17.66 -21.60
C LYS A 232 0.54 -16.40 -20.75
N GLY A 233 0.63 -15.24 -21.41
CA GLY A 233 0.48 -13.95 -20.78
C GLY A 233 0.25 -12.83 -21.79
N ILE A 234 0.45 -11.60 -21.32
CA ILE A 234 0.34 -10.38 -22.10
C ILE A 234 1.66 -9.58 -22.01
N ILE A 235 1.90 -8.72 -23.00
CA ILE A 235 2.97 -7.70 -22.94
C ILE A 235 2.32 -6.36 -22.60
N VAL A 236 2.88 -5.67 -21.60
CA VAL A 236 2.44 -4.32 -21.22
C VAL A 236 3.58 -3.32 -21.39
N ARG A 237 3.21 -2.06 -21.75
CA ARG A 237 4.14 -0.95 -21.93
C ARG A 237 3.53 0.33 -21.37
N GLY A 238 4.38 1.28 -20.97
CA GLY A 238 3.99 2.60 -20.48
C GLY A 238 4.56 2.93 -19.11
N ALA A 239 3.97 3.91 -18.42
CA ALA A 239 4.48 4.37 -17.14
C ALA A 239 3.40 4.78 -16.15
N LYS A 240 3.75 4.67 -14.87
CA LYS A 240 2.97 5.18 -13.72
C LYS A 240 3.86 6.07 -12.86
N ILE A 241 3.32 7.18 -12.34
CA ILE A 241 4.15 8.17 -11.61
C ILE A 241 3.59 8.47 -10.22
N CYS A 242 4.54 8.87 -9.37
CA CYS A 242 4.45 9.03 -7.92
C CYS A 242 3.97 7.75 -7.27
N ASN A 243 4.75 6.68 -7.50
CA ASN A 243 4.53 5.40 -6.84
C ASN A 243 5.35 5.32 -5.56
N SER A 244 4.69 5.66 -4.44
CA SER A 244 5.29 5.59 -3.11
C SER A 244 5.80 4.18 -2.81
N CYS A 245 6.99 4.08 -2.23
CA CYS A 245 7.65 2.86 -1.78
C CYS A 245 7.99 1.81 -2.86
N ALA A 246 7.68 2.01 -4.14
CA ALA A 246 7.95 1.01 -5.18
C ALA A 246 9.40 0.48 -5.21
N PRO A 247 10.44 1.26 -4.91
CA PRO A 247 11.82 0.76 -4.87
C PRO A 247 12.11 -0.27 -3.76
N TYR A 248 11.26 -0.37 -2.73
CA TYR A 248 11.46 -1.25 -1.57
C TYR A 248 10.19 -2.02 -1.17
N VAL A 249 9.39 -2.42 -2.14
CA VAL A 249 8.28 -3.36 -1.93
C VAL A 249 8.59 -4.71 -2.57
N ASP A 250 7.87 -5.74 -2.12
CA ASP A 250 7.97 -7.07 -2.73
C ASP A 250 7.26 -7.10 -4.09
N GLU A 251 6.05 -6.51 -4.17
CA GLU A 251 5.18 -6.59 -5.34
C GLU A 251 4.63 -5.22 -5.74
N ILE A 252 4.49 -5.00 -7.04
CA ILE A 252 3.83 -3.82 -7.62
C ILE A 252 2.47 -4.24 -8.15
N ILE A 253 1.40 -3.64 -7.63
CA ILE A 253 0.03 -3.78 -8.14
C ILE A 253 -0.23 -2.60 -9.06
N ALA A 254 -0.38 -2.83 -10.35
CA ALA A 254 -0.68 -1.80 -11.34
C ALA A 254 -2.18 -1.74 -11.63
N LEU A 255 -2.76 -0.55 -11.52
CA LEU A 255 -4.20 -0.30 -11.67
C LEU A 255 -4.48 0.82 -12.68
N PRO A 256 -5.62 0.77 -13.38
CA PRO A 256 -6.08 1.90 -14.19
C PRO A 256 -6.58 3.06 -13.30
N THR A 257 -6.61 4.28 -13.84
CA THR A 257 -7.05 5.49 -13.13
C THR A 257 -8.32 6.12 -13.66
N LYS A 258 -8.82 5.69 -14.80
CA LYS A 258 -9.87 6.39 -15.55
C LYS A 258 -11.06 5.50 -15.82
N PHE A 259 -12.21 6.12 -16.02
CA PHE A 259 -13.33 5.46 -16.70
C PHE A 259 -12.94 5.21 -18.16
N MET A 260 -13.17 4.00 -18.63
CA MET A 260 -12.80 3.51 -19.95
C MET A 260 -13.98 2.81 -20.61
N ASP A 261 -14.05 2.90 -21.93
CA ASP A 261 -15.01 2.18 -22.75
C ASP A 261 -14.27 1.28 -23.76
N ALA A 262 -15.00 0.70 -24.71
CA ALA A 262 -14.45 -0.25 -25.67
C ALA A 262 -13.30 0.32 -26.53
N GLU A 263 -13.28 1.64 -26.76
CA GLU A 263 -12.20 2.31 -27.52
C GLU A 263 -10.88 2.37 -26.73
N ASP A 264 -10.97 2.37 -25.38
CA ASP A 264 -9.84 2.40 -24.48
C ASP A 264 -9.42 0.99 -24.00
N ARG A 265 -9.87 -0.08 -24.64
CA ARG A 265 -9.70 -1.48 -24.19
C ARG A 265 -8.25 -1.87 -23.86
N ASP A 266 -7.28 -1.30 -24.59
CA ASP A 266 -5.88 -1.60 -24.41
C ASP A 266 -5.32 -1.06 -23.09
N TYR A 267 -5.94 0.00 -22.57
CA TYR A 267 -5.55 0.69 -21.32
C TYR A 267 -6.31 0.15 -20.08
N ALA A 268 -7.37 -0.63 -20.30
CA ALA A 268 -8.14 -1.25 -19.22
C ALA A 268 -7.44 -2.52 -18.72
N VAL A 269 -6.31 -2.37 -18.05
CA VAL A 269 -5.49 -3.49 -17.56
C VAL A 269 -5.11 -3.30 -16.09
N ALA A 270 -5.17 -4.41 -15.32
CA ALA A 270 -4.69 -4.47 -13.93
C ALA A 270 -3.96 -5.80 -13.69
N PHE A 271 -2.83 -5.73 -12.99
CA PHE A 271 -1.98 -6.89 -12.72
C PHE A 271 -1.11 -6.67 -11.47
N ALA A 272 -0.41 -7.71 -11.02
CA ALA A 272 0.64 -7.61 -10.01
C ALA A 272 1.88 -8.42 -10.41
N LEU A 273 3.06 -7.84 -10.15
CA LEU A 273 4.36 -8.45 -10.44
C LEU A 273 5.37 -8.14 -9.34
N PRO A 274 6.39 -9.00 -9.13
CA PRO A 274 7.54 -8.65 -8.30
C PRO A 274 8.14 -7.32 -8.71
N ALA A 275 8.56 -6.51 -7.74
CA ALA A 275 9.06 -5.16 -8.02
C ALA A 275 10.32 -5.13 -8.88
N ASP A 276 11.06 -6.23 -8.94
CA ASP A 276 12.26 -6.42 -9.75
C ASP A 276 12.03 -7.28 -11.01
N TRP A 277 10.75 -7.47 -11.43
CA TRP A 277 10.42 -8.24 -12.61
C TRP A 277 11.07 -7.68 -13.87
N ASP A 278 11.45 -8.56 -14.79
CA ASP A 278 12.17 -8.15 -16.01
C ASP A 278 11.33 -7.16 -16.85
N GLY A 279 11.96 -6.05 -17.28
CA GLY A 279 11.31 -4.94 -17.99
C GLY A 279 10.76 -3.85 -17.06
N ILE A 280 10.65 -4.06 -15.74
CA ILE A 280 10.29 -2.99 -14.79
C ILE A 280 11.52 -2.15 -14.46
N LYS A 281 11.41 -0.83 -14.65
CA LYS A 281 12.44 0.15 -14.28
C LYS A 281 11.83 1.17 -13.31
N LEU A 282 12.50 1.37 -12.17
CA LEU A 282 12.06 2.27 -11.10
C LEU A 282 12.95 3.50 -11.09
N MET A 283 12.44 4.62 -11.60
CA MET A 283 13.16 5.90 -11.58
C MET A 283 12.86 6.59 -10.26
N ALA A 284 13.76 6.43 -9.28
CA ALA A 284 13.60 7.02 -7.97
C ALA A 284 13.73 8.56 -8.04
N LEU A 285 12.80 9.26 -7.42
CA LEU A 285 12.87 10.71 -7.31
C LEU A 285 13.91 11.08 -6.25
N PRO A 286 14.81 12.04 -6.54
CA PRO A 286 15.72 12.57 -5.53
C PRO A 286 14.92 13.15 -4.36
N GLY A 287 15.18 12.68 -3.18
CA GLY A 287 14.47 13.11 -2.00
C GLY A 287 15.35 13.06 -0.75
N GLN A 288 14.73 12.93 0.41
CA GLN A 288 15.43 12.89 1.69
C GLN A 288 15.98 11.48 1.99
N HIS A 289 16.75 10.90 1.04
CA HIS A 289 17.22 9.52 1.13
C HIS A 289 18.55 9.38 1.87
N HIS A 290 19.19 10.50 2.21
CA HIS A 290 20.48 10.47 2.86
C HIS A 290 20.33 10.37 4.37
N LYS A 291 21.11 9.47 4.96
CA LYS A 291 21.28 9.41 6.41
C LYS A 291 21.64 10.80 6.96
N ARG A 292 20.75 11.37 7.74
CA ARG A 292 20.98 12.68 8.36
C ARG A 292 21.87 12.51 9.59
N THR A 293 23.17 12.55 9.38
CA THR A 293 24.16 12.31 10.43
C THR A 293 24.16 13.38 11.52
N ARG A 294 23.60 14.57 11.25
CA ARG A 294 23.55 15.69 12.23
C ARG A 294 22.29 15.73 13.08
N LEU A 295 21.29 14.91 12.77
CA LEU A 295 20.03 14.85 13.50
C LEU A 295 19.88 13.47 14.12
N THR A 296 19.76 13.42 15.43
CA THR A 296 19.60 12.19 16.21
C THR A 296 18.13 11.87 16.53
N ALA A 297 17.21 12.78 16.19
CA ALA A 297 15.79 12.58 16.41
C ALA A 297 15.25 11.41 15.57
N PRO A 298 14.32 10.58 16.08
CA PRO A 298 13.78 9.42 15.37
C PRO A 298 13.27 9.74 13.97
N PHE A 299 12.57 10.87 13.80
CA PHE A 299 12.03 11.29 12.49
C PHE A 299 13.09 11.67 11.45
N ALA A 300 14.32 11.93 11.86
CA ALA A 300 15.42 12.17 10.92
C ALA A 300 15.85 10.89 10.17
N GLN A 301 15.46 9.73 10.68
CA GLN A 301 15.75 8.42 10.08
C GLN A 301 14.65 7.95 9.14
N ILE A 302 13.49 8.63 9.14
CA ILE A 302 12.34 8.26 8.34
C ILE A 302 12.44 8.96 6.99
N GLY A 303 12.21 8.23 5.94
CA GLY A 303 12.17 8.73 4.58
C GLY A 303 11.15 7.99 3.73
N ASP A 304 10.81 8.59 2.62
CA ASP A 304 10.01 7.97 1.58
C ASP A 304 10.77 8.06 0.27
N VAL A 305 10.69 7.04 -0.57
CA VAL A 305 11.25 7.05 -1.92
C VAL A 305 10.11 6.89 -2.91
N GLU A 306 9.74 8.01 -3.49
CA GLU A 306 8.81 8.04 -4.61
C GLU A 306 9.51 7.60 -5.90
N SER A 307 8.78 7.00 -6.81
CA SER A 307 9.33 6.63 -8.11
C SER A 307 8.36 6.81 -9.27
N LEU A 308 8.90 6.97 -10.44
CA LEU A 308 8.24 6.68 -11.70
C LEU A 308 8.50 5.18 -11.99
N THR A 309 7.44 4.43 -12.23
CA THR A 309 7.52 3.03 -12.65
C THR A 309 7.33 2.93 -14.15
N ILE A 310 8.35 2.46 -14.86
CA ILE A 310 8.32 2.25 -16.30
C ILE A 310 8.17 0.76 -16.58
N PHE A 311 7.19 0.41 -17.40
CA PHE A 311 6.97 -0.92 -17.94
C PHE A 311 7.47 -0.95 -19.37
N ASP A 312 8.66 -1.55 -19.59
CA ASP A 312 9.33 -1.60 -20.88
C ASP A 312 9.16 -2.97 -21.53
N ASN A 313 8.03 -3.17 -22.23
CA ASN A 313 7.61 -4.46 -22.81
C ASN A 313 7.61 -5.60 -21.78
N VAL A 314 6.93 -5.38 -20.68
CA VAL A 314 6.91 -6.31 -19.55
C VAL A 314 5.97 -7.47 -19.86
N PHE A 315 6.46 -8.71 -19.78
CA PHE A 315 5.63 -9.91 -19.83
C PHE A 315 4.88 -10.07 -18.49
N VAL A 316 3.56 -10.18 -18.57
CA VAL A 316 2.70 -10.44 -17.40
C VAL A 316 2.01 -11.79 -17.61
N PRO A 317 2.33 -12.82 -16.81
CA PRO A 317 1.67 -14.12 -16.92
C PRO A 317 0.17 -14.00 -16.61
N ASN A 318 -0.67 -14.74 -17.32
CA ASN A 318 -2.13 -14.67 -17.17
C ASN A 318 -2.59 -14.89 -15.72
N SER A 319 -1.86 -15.68 -14.93
CA SER A 319 -2.14 -15.90 -13.51
C SER A 319 -2.03 -14.61 -12.64
N ARG A 320 -1.37 -13.58 -13.17
CA ARG A 320 -1.15 -12.28 -12.52
C ARG A 320 -1.95 -11.14 -13.14
N VAL A 321 -2.77 -11.42 -14.16
CA VAL A 321 -3.68 -10.46 -14.82
C VAL A 321 -5.04 -10.51 -14.12
N PHE A 322 -5.48 -9.36 -13.59
CA PHE A 322 -6.73 -9.20 -12.84
C PHE A 322 -7.76 -8.34 -13.58
N MET A 323 -7.38 -7.79 -14.71
CA MET A 323 -8.25 -7.09 -15.65
C MET A 323 -7.53 -6.98 -16.99
N ASN A 324 -8.24 -7.23 -18.10
CA ASN A 324 -7.72 -7.01 -19.45
C ASN A 324 -8.89 -6.72 -20.40
N GLY A 325 -9.02 -5.46 -20.83
CA GLY A 325 -10.09 -5.02 -21.72
C GLY A 325 -10.07 -5.66 -23.12
N ARG A 326 -8.92 -6.23 -23.54
CA ARG A 326 -8.80 -7.00 -24.79
C ARG A 326 -9.42 -8.39 -24.69
N GLU A 327 -9.49 -8.96 -23.48
CA GLU A 327 -10.04 -10.29 -23.26
C GLU A 327 -11.55 -10.31 -23.50
N GLN A 328 -12.25 -9.24 -23.05
CA GLN A 328 -13.69 -9.10 -23.27
C GLN A 328 -14.12 -7.63 -23.18
N GLU A 329 -14.95 -7.17 -24.11
CA GLU A 329 -15.37 -5.76 -24.23
C GLU A 329 -16.01 -5.20 -22.95
N GLY A 330 -16.88 -5.96 -22.27
CA GLY A 330 -17.56 -5.56 -21.05
C GLY A 330 -16.62 -5.23 -19.87
N VAL A 331 -15.36 -5.67 -19.91
CA VAL A 331 -14.36 -5.47 -18.84
C VAL A 331 -13.96 -4.01 -18.70
N CYS A 332 -13.92 -3.24 -19.79
CA CYS A 332 -13.42 -1.86 -19.78
C CYS A 332 -14.12 -0.95 -18.76
N ARG A 333 -15.43 -1.12 -18.56
CA ARG A 333 -16.22 -0.33 -17.59
C ARG A 333 -15.75 -0.48 -16.15
N TYR A 334 -15.10 -1.62 -15.82
CA TYR A 334 -14.59 -1.88 -14.48
C TYR A 334 -13.30 -1.13 -14.17
N ALA A 335 -12.61 -0.56 -15.15
CA ALA A 335 -11.40 0.25 -14.94
C ALA A 335 -11.67 1.46 -14.06
N GLY A 336 -12.71 2.26 -14.37
CA GLY A 336 -13.11 3.40 -13.55
C GLY A 336 -13.67 2.98 -12.19
N TYR A 337 -14.40 1.87 -12.15
CA TYR A 337 -14.92 1.34 -10.89
C TYR A 337 -13.79 0.89 -9.96
N LEU A 338 -12.74 0.25 -10.50
CA LEU A 338 -11.55 -0.13 -9.73
C LEU A 338 -10.83 1.09 -9.15
N ALA A 339 -10.67 2.15 -9.94
CA ALA A 339 -10.10 3.40 -9.47
C ALA A 339 -10.93 4.03 -8.32
N LEU A 340 -12.25 4.00 -8.43
CA LEU A 340 -13.18 4.49 -7.41
C LEU A 340 -13.09 3.66 -6.13
N MET A 341 -13.09 2.33 -6.23
CA MET A 341 -12.99 1.43 -5.09
C MET A 341 -11.67 1.58 -4.34
N PHE A 342 -10.55 1.71 -5.08
CA PHE A 342 -9.27 2.03 -4.47
C PHE A 342 -9.34 3.37 -3.70
N ALA A 343 -9.94 4.40 -4.30
CA ALA A 343 -10.10 5.69 -3.65
C ALA A 343 -10.94 5.61 -2.37
N HIS A 344 -11.99 4.79 -2.32
CA HIS A 344 -12.80 4.58 -1.12
C HIS A 344 -11.97 3.98 0.02
N TYR A 345 -11.29 2.86 -0.22
CA TYR A 345 -10.46 2.21 0.79
C TYR A 345 -9.30 3.10 1.24
N HIS A 346 -8.65 3.78 0.30
CA HIS A 346 -7.49 4.61 0.61
C HIS A 346 -7.85 5.91 1.36
N ARG A 347 -8.99 6.54 1.05
CA ARG A 347 -9.51 7.66 1.82
C ARG A 347 -9.89 7.27 3.24
N HIS A 348 -10.41 6.05 3.43
CA HIS A 348 -10.65 5.53 4.78
C HIS A 348 -9.32 5.33 5.53
N SER A 349 -8.26 4.82 4.90
CA SER A 349 -6.92 4.75 5.50
C SER A 349 -6.39 6.15 5.88
N TYR A 350 -6.69 7.18 5.07
CA TYR A 350 -6.33 8.57 5.39
C TYR A 350 -6.91 9.06 6.69
N THR A 351 -8.08 8.63 7.10
CA THR A 351 -8.69 9.06 8.37
C THR A 351 -7.91 8.57 9.59
N GLY A 352 -7.15 7.50 9.48
CA GLY A 352 -6.17 7.09 10.50
C GLY A 352 -4.83 7.84 10.34
N CYS A 353 -4.28 7.83 9.13
CA CYS A 353 -2.97 8.41 8.82
C CYS A 353 -2.93 9.94 9.07
N LYS A 354 -3.88 10.71 8.53
CA LYS A 354 -3.88 12.17 8.66
C LYS A 354 -4.16 12.62 10.08
N THR A 355 -5.01 11.89 10.80
CA THR A 355 -5.19 12.13 12.23
C THR A 355 -3.87 12.00 12.99
N ALA A 356 -3.16 10.88 12.83
CA ALA A 356 -1.89 10.65 13.50
C ALA A 356 -0.84 11.73 13.17
N VAL A 357 -0.69 12.08 11.89
CA VAL A 357 0.26 13.13 11.47
C VAL A 357 -0.13 14.51 12.04
N SER A 358 -1.42 14.83 12.06
CA SER A 358 -1.91 16.09 12.65
C SER A 358 -1.65 16.15 14.16
N GLU A 359 -1.79 15.04 14.88
CA GLU A 359 -1.49 14.96 16.32
C GLU A 359 0.01 15.11 16.59
N VAL A 360 0.89 14.54 15.75
CA VAL A 360 2.34 14.77 15.83
C VAL A 360 2.67 16.25 15.62
N ILE A 361 2.06 16.89 14.62
CA ILE A 361 2.25 18.32 14.34
C ILE A 361 1.72 19.18 15.51
N ALA A 362 0.55 18.87 16.06
CA ALA A 362 -0.02 19.58 17.21
C ALA A 362 0.90 19.48 18.44
N SER A 363 1.45 18.31 18.69
CA SER A 363 2.38 18.07 19.80
C SER A 363 3.68 18.85 19.63
N GLN A 364 4.23 18.90 18.42
CA GLN A 364 5.41 19.70 18.10
C GLN A 364 5.13 21.21 18.25
N ALA A 365 3.97 21.68 17.74
CA ALA A 365 3.58 23.08 17.88
C ALA A 365 3.40 23.48 19.35
N ALA A 366 2.80 22.61 20.18
CA ALA A 366 2.65 22.84 21.60
C ALA A 366 4.02 22.94 22.31
N LEU A 367 4.94 22.01 21.99
CA LEU A 367 6.30 22.03 22.54
C LEU A 367 7.06 23.31 22.16
N VAL A 368 6.97 23.75 20.90
CA VAL A 368 7.58 24.99 20.43
C VAL A 368 6.98 26.20 21.16
N ALA A 369 5.65 26.22 21.38
CA ALA A 369 4.99 27.28 22.12
C ALA A 369 5.45 27.32 23.60
N GLU A 370 5.67 26.17 24.24
CA GLU A 370 6.21 26.10 25.60
C GLU A 370 7.64 26.63 25.67
N VAL A 371 8.52 26.20 24.75
CA VAL A 371 9.93 26.64 24.72
C VAL A 371 10.05 28.15 24.50
N ASN A 372 9.10 28.76 23.77
CA ASN A 372 9.05 30.20 23.54
C ASN A 372 8.25 30.99 24.61
N ASP A 373 7.78 30.32 25.67
CA ASP A 373 6.95 30.91 26.74
C ASP A 373 5.68 31.63 26.26
N ILE A 374 5.08 31.13 25.15
CA ILE A 374 3.84 31.67 24.56
C ILE A 374 2.65 30.69 24.63
N ALA A 375 2.81 29.52 25.23
CA ALA A 375 1.78 28.49 25.28
C ALA A 375 0.47 28.93 25.97
N LYS A 376 0.53 29.94 26.84
CA LYS A 376 -0.64 30.48 27.55
C LYS A 376 -1.36 31.58 26.78
N GLN A 377 -0.80 32.10 25.69
CA GLN A 377 -1.40 33.15 24.88
C GLN A 377 -2.67 32.63 24.17
N SER A 378 -3.77 33.42 24.20
CA SER A 378 -5.06 32.99 23.66
C SER A 378 -4.98 32.62 22.18
N HIS A 379 -4.37 33.47 21.36
CA HIS A 379 -4.22 33.22 19.92
C HIS A 379 -3.39 31.96 19.58
N VAL A 380 -2.42 31.58 20.43
CA VAL A 380 -1.64 30.34 20.28
C VAL A 380 -2.51 29.14 20.63
N ARG A 381 -3.24 29.22 21.76
CA ARG A 381 -4.17 28.15 22.18
C ARG A 381 -5.27 27.94 21.15
N ASP A 382 -5.83 29.00 20.56
CA ASP A 382 -6.85 28.92 19.52
C ASP A 382 -6.33 28.11 18.31
N LYS A 383 -5.09 28.36 17.86
CA LYS A 383 -4.48 27.60 16.75
C LYS A 383 -4.20 26.13 17.10
N LEU A 384 -3.77 25.84 18.32
CA LEU A 384 -3.62 24.46 18.77
C LEU A 384 -4.98 23.75 18.85
N CYS A 385 -6.03 24.42 19.32
CA CYS A 385 -7.39 23.89 19.32
C CYS A 385 -7.87 23.57 17.90
N ASP A 386 -7.64 24.46 16.93
CA ASP A 386 -8.00 24.25 15.52
C ASP A 386 -7.39 22.96 14.97
N ILE A 387 -6.09 22.71 15.24
CA ILE A 387 -5.40 21.51 14.77
C ILE A 387 -6.00 20.25 15.44
N ILE A 388 -6.16 20.27 16.76
CA ILE A 388 -6.69 19.12 17.52
C ILE A 388 -8.13 18.83 17.09
N GLN A 389 -8.98 19.83 16.99
CA GLN A 389 -10.37 19.67 16.55
C GLN A 389 -10.45 19.09 15.14
N THR A 390 -9.61 19.55 14.22
CA THR A 390 -9.56 19.02 12.84
C THR A 390 -9.15 17.56 12.84
N ALA A 391 -8.12 17.19 13.61
CA ALA A 391 -7.66 15.79 13.71
C ALA A 391 -8.78 14.87 14.23
N GLU A 392 -9.48 15.29 15.31
CA GLU A 392 -10.57 14.51 15.89
C GLU A 392 -11.76 14.39 14.94
N LEU A 393 -12.13 15.45 14.20
CA LEU A 393 -13.20 15.39 13.19
C LEU A 393 -12.88 14.44 12.05
N VAL A 394 -11.62 14.42 11.57
CA VAL A 394 -11.18 13.49 10.53
C VAL A 394 -11.27 12.04 11.03
N PHE A 395 -10.84 11.79 12.27
CA PHE A 395 -10.93 10.46 12.87
C PHE A 395 -12.37 10.00 13.03
N ALA A 396 -13.23 10.86 13.58
CA ALA A 396 -14.65 10.59 13.77
C ALA A 396 -15.38 10.34 12.44
N ALA A 397 -15.02 11.05 11.36
CA ALA A 397 -15.55 10.80 10.03
C ALA A 397 -15.21 9.40 9.53
N GLY A 398 -14.00 8.91 9.77
CA GLY A 398 -13.60 7.53 9.44
C GLY A 398 -14.37 6.49 10.25
N GLN A 399 -14.57 6.71 11.55
CA GLN A 399 -15.42 5.85 12.39
C GLN A 399 -16.85 5.81 11.83
N CYS A 400 -17.43 6.97 11.56
CA CYS A 400 -18.79 7.07 11.01
C CYS A 400 -18.90 6.35 9.66
N SER A 401 -17.90 6.49 8.77
CA SER A 401 -17.90 5.80 7.46
C SER A 401 -17.90 4.28 7.63
N ALA A 402 -17.10 3.75 8.56
CA ALA A 402 -17.07 2.31 8.86
C ALA A 402 -18.44 1.80 9.37
N TYR A 403 -19.10 2.55 10.24
CA TYR A 403 -20.45 2.17 10.73
C TYR A 403 -21.52 2.25 9.63
N ARG A 404 -21.39 3.17 8.67
CA ARG A 404 -22.31 3.36 7.54
C ARG A 404 -21.98 2.50 6.33
N SER A 405 -20.85 1.81 6.33
CA SER A 405 -20.41 0.94 5.25
C SER A 405 -21.40 -0.20 4.98
N GLN A 406 -21.36 -0.70 3.76
CA GLN A 406 -22.27 -1.76 3.29
C GLN A 406 -21.49 -3.02 2.92
N LYS A 407 -22.12 -4.16 3.09
CA LYS A 407 -21.56 -5.43 2.65
C LYS A 407 -21.85 -5.66 1.19
N PHE A 408 -20.80 -5.89 0.40
CA PHE A 408 -20.90 -6.13 -1.03
C PHE A 408 -21.10 -7.62 -1.34
N PRO A 409 -21.58 -7.98 -2.54
CA PRO A 409 -21.77 -9.38 -2.94
C PRO A 409 -20.50 -10.22 -2.87
N SER A 410 -19.33 -9.62 -3.07
CA SER A 410 -18.01 -10.23 -2.86
C SER A 410 -17.73 -10.66 -1.41
N GLY A 411 -18.57 -10.27 -0.45
CA GLY A 411 -18.37 -10.49 0.97
C GLY A 411 -17.54 -9.42 1.69
N GLN A 412 -17.05 -8.41 0.97
CA GLN A 412 -16.33 -7.30 1.56
C GLN A 412 -17.26 -6.26 2.18
N GLN A 413 -16.68 -5.47 3.09
CA GLN A 413 -17.29 -4.29 3.68
C GLN A 413 -16.69 -3.03 3.03
N VAL A 414 -17.54 -2.18 2.44
CA VAL A 414 -17.15 -0.99 1.68
C VAL A 414 -17.90 0.25 2.17
#